data_466e9f0422c65b6af69d9293a8f15ef2
#
_entry.id   466e9f0422c65b6af69d9293a8f15ef2
#
_cell.length_a   1.000
_cell.length_b   1.000
_cell.length_c   1.000
_cell.angle_alpha   90.00
_cell.angle_beta   90.00
_cell.angle_gamma   90.00
#
_symmetry.space_group_name_H-M   'P 1'
#
loop_
_entity.id
_entity.type
_entity.pdbx_description
1 polymer ?
#
loop_
_entity_poly.entity_id
_entity_poly.type
_entity_poly.pdbx_seq_one_letter_code
_entity_poly.pdbx_strand_id
1 'polypeptide(L)'
;MADKNIFKLEGKSQEQVKKAFLEFLKIDKTKPGGYASVGSNKVICKVAKEACGVNSVLEIKKAEDATEVSKFLTGRMDEEQDYGKRHQMASLRCHVRKYIEFLDYCEGLKGKPVYEFEKDPDKPFIDAGQFKKIVSLLKAKKNIILEGAPGVGKTFLARKIAYQLIGFVKDENIEMVQFHQSYSYEDFVQGIR
;
A
#
# COMPACT_ATOMS: atom_id res chain seq x y z
N MET A 1 -5.94 -12.05 -5.39
CA MET A 1 -5.20 -10.94 -6.04
C MET A 1 -5.97 -9.68 -5.73
N ALA A 2 -5.36 -8.71 -5.05
CA ALA A 2 -5.94 -7.38 -5.08
C ALA A 2 -5.83 -6.90 -6.54
N ASP A 3 -6.95 -6.60 -7.15
CA ASP A 3 -7.02 -6.05 -8.49
C ASP A 3 -6.26 -4.71 -8.45
N LYS A 4 -5.20 -4.56 -9.25
CA LYS A 4 -4.35 -3.37 -9.25
C LYS A 4 -5.11 -2.11 -9.64
N ASN A 5 -6.23 -2.25 -10.33
CA ASN A 5 -7.18 -1.17 -10.57
C ASN A 5 -7.86 -0.70 -9.26
N ILE A 6 -7.72 -1.46 -8.17
CA ILE A 6 -8.34 -1.07 -6.89
C ILE A 6 -7.80 0.26 -6.36
N PHE A 7 -6.54 0.59 -6.64
CA PHE A 7 -5.88 1.83 -6.20
C PHE A 7 -6.02 3.02 -7.15
N LYS A 8 -6.62 2.85 -8.32
CA LYS A 8 -7.02 3.97 -9.18
C LYS A 8 -8.34 4.52 -8.66
N LEU A 9 -8.33 5.67 -8.00
CA LEU A 9 -9.48 6.19 -7.28
C LEU A 9 -10.45 7.01 -8.12
N GLU A 10 -10.05 7.44 -9.33
CA GLU A 10 -10.90 8.23 -10.22
C GLU A 10 -12.17 7.43 -10.60
N GLY A 11 -13.33 8.07 -10.49
CA GLY A 11 -14.62 7.44 -10.82
C GLY A 11 -15.11 6.39 -9.83
N LYS A 12 -14.38 6.07 -8.74
CA LYS A 12 -14.79 5.07 -7.76
C LYS A 12 -15.81 5.61 -6.76
N SER A 13 -16.75 4.74 -6.40
CA SER A 13 -17.68 4.97 -5.28
C SER A 13 -16.97 4.90 -3.94
N GLN A 14 -17.60 5.45 -2.89
CA GLN A 14 -17.07 5.38 -1.52
C GLN A 14 -16.77 3.94 -1.07
N GLU A 15 -17.61 2.99 -1.42
CA GLU A 15 -17.46 1.58 -1.05
C GLU A 15 -16.23 0.95 -1.73
N GLN A 16 -15.99 1.28 -2.99
CA GLN A 16 -14.81 0.85 -3.74
C GLN A 16 -13.53 1.47 -3.16
N VAL A 17 -13.59 2.76 -2.76
CA VAL A 17 -12.47 3.44 -2.09
C VAL A 17 -12.19 2.81 -0.72
N LYS A 18 -13.23 2.51 0.05
CA LYS A 18 -13.11 1.79 1.33
C LYS A 18 -12.44 0.43 1.15
N LYS A 19 -12.83 -0.33 0.12
CA LYS A 19 -12.19 -1.62 -0.18
C LYS A 19 -10.72 -1.45 -0.53
N ALA A 20 -10.37 -0.44 -1.34
CA ALA A 20 -8.98 -0.12 -1.68
C ALA A 20 -8.17 0.25 -0.42
N PHE A 21 -8.73 1.06 0.46
CA PHE A 21 -8.09 1.43 1.71
C PHE A 21 -7.83 0.23 2.64
N LEU A 22 -8.79 -0.67 2.76
CA LEU A 22 -8.61 -1.91 3.53
C LEU A 22 -7.53 -2.81 2.95
N GLU A 23 -7.40 -2.89 1.63
CA GLU A 23 -6.29 -3.62 0.99
C GLU A 23 -4.94 -2.93 1.23
N PHE A 24 -4.89 -1.59 1.19
CA PHE A 24 -3.69 -0.84 1.57
C PHE A 24 -3.25 -1.14 3.01
N LEU A 25 -4.18 -1.16 3.97
CA LEU A 25 -3.85 -1.48 5.37
C LEU A 25 -3.24 -2.89 5.53
N LYS A 26 -3.66 -3.84 4.71
CA LYS A 26 -3.04 -5.18 4.68
C LYS A 26 -1.61 -5.15 4.14
N ILE A 27 -1.36 -4.36 3.09
CA ILE A 27 -0.02 -4.17 2.50
C ILE A 27 0.89 -3.49 3.51
N ASP A 28 0.40 -2.47 4.18
CA ASP A 28 1.12 -1.70 5.21
C ASP A 28 1.26 -2.46 6.55
N LYS A 29 0.75 -3.70 6.65
CA LYS A 29 0.73 -4.52 7.88
C LYS A 29 0.02 -3.84 9.06
N THR A 30 -0.81 -2.84 8.80
CA THR A 30 -1.62 -2.15 9.80
C THR A 30 -2.90 -2.94 10.07
N LYS A 31 -3.19 -3.24 11.33
CA LYS A 31 -4.48 -3.86 11.70
C LYS A 31 -5.62 -2.90 11.35
N PRO A 32 -6.67 -3.34 10.65
CA PRO A 32 -7.76 -2.46 10.22
C PRO A 32 -8.41 -1.70 11.38
N GLY A 33 -8.72 -2.37 12.49
CA GLY A 33 -9.23 -1.76 13.72
C GLY A 33 -10.11 -0.54 13.50
N GLY A 34 -9.82 0.55 14.18
CA GLY A 34 -10.52 1.82 14.04
C GLY A 34 -10.34 2.50 12.68
N TYR A 35 -9.27 2.20 11.94
CA TYR A 35 -9.02 2.78 10.61
C TYR A 35 -10.12 2.41 9.59
N ALA A 36 -10.71 1.22 9.71
CA ALA A 36 -11.79 0.77 8.82
C ALA A 36 -13.05 1.64 8.92
N SER A 37 -13.21 2.40 10.02
CA SER A 37 -14.36 3.27 10.27
C SER A 37 -14.16 4.72 9.80
N VAL A 38 -13.00 5.05 9.19
CA VAL A 38 -12.65 6.43 8.82
C VAL A 38 -13.75 7.13 7.99
N GLY A 39 -14.38 6.42 7.08
CA GLY A 39 -15.42 6.95 6.21
C GLY A 39 -16.83 6.99 6.80
N SER A 40 -17.06 6.36 7.95
CA SER A 40 -18.37 6.27 8.61
C SER A 40 -18.39 6.92 10.00
N ASN A 41 -17.24 7.39 10.49
CA ASN A 41 -17.18 8.07 11.78
C ASN A 41 -17.83 9.44 11.70
N LYS A 42 -18.88 9.65 12.52
CA LYS A 42 -19.70 10.89 12.50
C LYS A 42 -18.88 12.17 12.70
N VAL A 43 -17.86 12.13 13.56
CA VAL A 43 -17.01 13.31 13.83
C VAL A 43 -16.14 13.60 12.61
N ILE A 44 -15.48 12.58 12.05
CA ILE A 44 -14.66 12.73 10.84
C ILE A 44 -15.51 13.24 9.67
N CYS A 45 -16.71 12.66 9.46
CA CYS A 45 -17.60 13.07 8.38
C CYS A 45 -18.07 14.54 8.56
N LYS A 46 -18.38 14.96 9.81
CA LYS A 46 -18.74 16.34 10.09
C LYS A 46 -17.60 17.29 9.75
N VAL A 47 -16.37 16.96 10.17
CA VAL A 47 -15.19 17.77 9.86
C VAL A 47 -14.89 17.77 8.36
N ALA A 48 -15.02 16.63 7.65
CA ALA A 48 -14.85 16.57 6.21
C ALA A 48 -15.85 17.46 5.46
N LYS A 49 -17.09 17.57 5.96
CA LYS A 49 -18.09 18.47 5.40
C LYS A 49 -17.72 19.93 5.61
N GLU A 50 -17.23 20.29 6.78
CA GLU A 50 -16.82 21.65 7.10
C GLU A 50 -15.54 22.07 6.38
N ALA A 51 -14.56 21.18 6.28
CA ALA A 51 -13.26 21.46 5.67
C ALA A 51 -13.29 21.43 4.14
N CYS A 52 -14.00 20.46 3.56
CA CYS A 52 -13.91 20.14 2.12
C CYS A 52 -15.28 20.06 1.43
N GLY A 53 -16.39 20.27 2.15
CA GLY A 53 -17.75 20.21 1.58
C GLY A 53 -18.24 18.79 1.24
N VAL A 54 -17.53 17.74 1.63
CA VAL A 54 -17.85 16.34 1.34
C VAL A 54 -18.52 15.64 2.50
N ASN A 55 -19.41 14.68 2.26
CA ASN A 55 -20.13 13.99 3.31
C ASN A 55 -19.32 12.87 3.99
N SER A 56 -18.24 12.42 3.35
CA SER A 56 -17.34 11.40 3.87
C SER A 56 -15.92 11.64 3.40
N VAL A 57 -14.94 11.36 4.24
CA VAL A 57 -13.53 11.42 3.85
C VAL A 57 -13.20 10.46 2.70
N LEU A 58 -13.98 9.41 2.49
CA LEU A 58 -13.81 8.49 1.36
C LEU A 58 -14.20 9.10 -0.01
N GLU A 59 -14.84 10.28 -0.02
CA GLU A 59 -15.07 11.04 -1.26
C GLU A 59 -13.82 11.81 -1.68
N ILE A 60 -12.92 12.08 -0.74
CA ILE A 60 -11.66 12.77 -0.98
C ILE A 60 -10.71 11.83 -1.74
N LYS A 61 -10.20 12.28 -2.87
CA LYS A 61 -9.29 11.52 -3.75
C LYS A 61 -7.87 12.07 -3.80
N LYS A 62 -7.64 13.23 -3.18
CA LYS A 62 -6.33 13.89 -3.10
C LYS A 62 -5.86 13.99 -1.66
N ALA A 63 -4.58 13.74 -1.44
CA ALA A 63 -3.96 13.83 -0.11
C ALA A 63 -4.03 15.25 0.47
N GLU A 64 -3.91 16.27 -0.38
CA GLU A 64 -4.01 17.68 0.01
C GLU A 64 -5.35 18.00 0.69
N ASP A 65 -6.48 17.59 0.08
CA ASP A 65 -7.81 17.82 0.62
C ASP A 65 -8.01 17.04 1.95
N ALA A 66 -7.51 15.81 2.04
CA ALA A 66 -7.56 15.03 3.27
C ALA A 66 -6.70 15.66 4.40
N THR A 67 -5.63 16.37 4.04
CA THR A 67 -4.78 17.11 4.97
C THR A 67 -5.54 18.26 5.61
N GLU A 68 -6.44 18.93 4.89
CA GLU A 68 -7.29 19.97 5.46
C GLU A 68 -8.22 19.41 6.55
N VAL A 69 -8.80 18.21 6.34
CA VAL A 69 -9.59 17.52 7.39
C VAL A 69 -8.74 17.25 8.64
N SER A 70 -7.49 16.86 8.46
CA SER A 70 -6.55 16.63 9.58
C SER A 70 -6.22 17.92 10.33
N LYS A 71 -6.06 19.06 9.64
CA LYS A 71 -5.82 20.38 10.24
C LYS A 71 -7.03 20.84 11.06
N PHE A 72 -8.25 20.71 10.52
CA PHE A 72 -9.49 21.04 11.22
C PHE A 72 -9.66 20.21 12.51
N LEU A 73 -9.35 18.92 12.48
CA LEU A 73 -9.35 18.08 13.68
C LEU A 73 -8.32 18.55 14.71
N THR A 74 -7.15 19.02 14.26
CA THR A 74 -6.11 19.57 15.14
C THR A 74 -6.58 20.84 15.81
N GLY A 75 -7.11 21.82 15.05
CA GLY A 75 -7.63 23.07 15.60
C GLY A 75 -8.72 22.84 16.66
N ARG A 76 -9.69 21.96 16.37
CA ARG A 76 -10.72 21.60 17.35
C ARG A 76 -10.17 20.91 18.60
N MET A 77 -9.12 20.11 18.45
CA MET A 77 -8.44 19.45 19.57
C MET A 77 -7.74 20.47 20.48
N ASP A 78 -7.18 21.52 19.88
CA ASP A 78 -6.49 22.57 20.63
C ASP A 78 -7.47 23.47 21.41
N GLU A 79 -8.69 23.66 20.90
CA GLU A 79 -9.78 24.41 21.55
C GLU A 79 -10.54 23.59 22.62
N GLU A 80 -10.46 22.26 22.57
CA GLU A 80 -11.22 21.38 23.48
C GLU A 80 -10.56 21.28 24.85
N GLN A 81 -11.30 21.62 25.91
CA GLN A 81 -10.83 21.57 27.29
C GLN A 81 -11.02 20.20 27.94
N ASP A 82 -12.02 19.42 27.49
CA ASP A 82 -12.29 18.07 28.00
C ASP A 82 -11.23 17.09 27.53
N TYR A 83 -10.52 16.49 28.48
CA TYR A 83 -9.42 15.55 28.20
C TYR A 83 -9.89 14.33 27.39
N GLY A 84 -11.06 13.77 27.72
CA GLY A 84 -11.60 12.58 27.04
C GLY A 84 -11.93 12.86 25.58
N LYS A 85 -12.58 13.99 25.30
CA LYS A 85 -12.89 14.40 23.93
C LYS A 85 -11.63 14.74 23.13
N ARG A 86 -10.66 15.42 23.75
CA ARG A 86 -9.38 15.73 23.14
C ARG A 86 -8.62 14.45 22.75
N HIS A 87 -8.60 13.43 23.62
CA HIS A 87 -7.98 12.15 23.34
C HIS A 87 -8.70 11.41 22.20
N GLN A 88 -10.04 11.46 22.18
CA GLN A 88 -10.82 10.90 21.08
C GLN A 88 -10.50 11.59 19.74
N MET A 89 -10.40 12.91 19.70
CA MET A 89 -10.05 13.66 18.48
C MET A 89 -8.63 13.31 18.01
N ALA A 90 -7.67 13.12 18.93
CA ALA A 90 -6.32 12.69 18.59
C ALA A 90 -6.32 11.32 17.90
N SER A 91 -7.12 10.36 18.41
CA SER A 91 -7.31 9.06 17.76
C SER A 91 -7.91 9.19 16.36
N LEU A 92 -8.94 10.02 16.19
CA LEU A 92 -9.57 10.24 14.89
C LEU A 92 -8.62 10.90 13.90
N ARG A 93 -7.77 11.82 14.36
CA ARG A 93 -6.71 12.42 13.53
C ARG A 93 -5.73 11.36 13.02
N CYS A 94 -5.35 10.38 13.85
CA CYS A 94 -4.52 9.27 13.40
C CYS A 94 -5.19 8.46 12.27
N HIS A 95 -6.51 8.27 12.33
CA HIS A 95 -7.25 7.57 11.28
C HIS A 95 -7.23 8.36 9.95
N VAL A 96 -7.41 9.68 10.01
CA VAL A 96 -7.33 10.55 8.82
C VAL A 96 -5.91 10.59 8.26
N ARG A 97 -4.88 10.66 9.11
CA ARG A 97 -3.47 10.60 8.67
C ARG A 97 -3.16 9.31 7.92
N LYS A 98 -3.65 8.16 8.42
CA LYS A 98 -3.47 6.89 7.72
C LYS A 98 -4.22 6.86 6.38
N TYR A 99 -5.35 7.56 6.26
CA TYR A 99 -6.04 7.74 4.98
C TYR A 99 -5.25 8.65 4.02
N ILE A 100 -4.58 9.68 4.52
CA ILE A 100 -3.66 10.51 3.72
C ILE A 100 -2.51 9.65 3.16
N GLU A 101 -1.86 8.84 3.99
CA GLU A 101 -0.81 7.90 3.54
C GLU A 101 -1.31 6.95 2.44
N PHE A 102 -2.56 6.50 2.53
CA PHE A 102 -3.20 5.71 1.48
C PHE A 102 -3.38 6.52 0.17
N LEU A 103 -3.80 7.78 0.25
CA LEU A 103 -3.96 8.63 -0.93
C LEU A 103 -2.60 8.92 -1.58
N ASP A 104 -1.56 9.21 -0.79
CA ASP A 104 -0.18 9.38 -1.26
C ASP A 104 0.32 8.10 -1.93
N TYR A 105 0.04 6.94 -1.35
CA TYR A 105 0.34 5.65 -1.97
C TYR A 105 -0.35 5.49 -3.33
N CYS A 106 -1.64 5.79 -3.41
CA CYS A 106 -2.40 5.74 -4.67
C CYS A 106 -1.85 6.74 -5.69
N GLU A 107 -1.45 7.93 -5.26
CA GLU A 107 -0.87 8.97 -6.11
C GLU A 107 0.54 8.56 -6.58
N GLY A 108 1.33 8.01 -5.71
CA GLY A 108 2.63 7.42 -6.06
C GLY A 108 2.55 6.27 -7.06
N LEU A 109 1.38 5.68 -7.26
CA LEU A 109 1.12 4.68 -8.31
C LEU A 109 0.65 5.30 -9.64
N LYS A 110 0.26 6.59 -9.66
CA LYS A 110 -0.13 7.30 -10.89
C LYS A 110 1.07 7.38 -11.84
N GLY A 111 0.82 7.08 -13.09
CA GLY A 111 1.83 7.14 -14.14
C GLY A 111 2.84 5.98 -14.14
N LYS A 112 2.81 5.07 -13.16
CA LYS A 112 3.65 3.87 -13.19
C LYS A 112 2.99 2.78 -14.04
N PRO A 113 3.70 2.22 -15.03
CA PRO A 113 3.14 1.14 -15.83
C PRO A 113 2.85 -0.06 -14.94
N VAL A 114 1.60 -0.49 -14.94
CA VAL A 114 1.20 -1.73 -14.26
C VAL A 114 1.96 -2.88 -14.92
N TYR A 115 2.70 -3.67 -14.13
CA TYR A 115 3.39 -4.83 -14.67
C TYR A 115 2.37 -5.93 -15.01
N GLU A 116 2.30 -6.27 -16.27
CA GLU A 116 1.50 -7.39 -16.79
C GLU A 116 2.42 -8.35 -17.55
N PHE A 117 2.56 -9.58 -17.03
CA PHE A 117 3.44 -10.60 -17.61
C PHE A 117 3.21 -10.81 -19.11
N GLU A 118 1.95 -10.83 -19.56
CA GLU A 118 1.62 -11.12 -20.96
C GLU A 118 1.96 -9.96 -21.91
N LYS A 119 2.01 -8.73 -21.38
CA LYS A 119 2.36 -7.51 -22.13
C LYS A 119 3.83 -7.09 -21.98
N ASP A 120 4.60 -7.83 -21.20
CA ASP A 120 6.03 -7.55 -20.99
C ASP A 120 6.81 -7.94 -22.24
N PRO A 121 7.46 -7.00 -22.96
CA PRO A 121 8.26 -7.31 -24.12
C PRO A 121 9.46 -8.21 -23.77
N ASP A 122 9.96 -8.11 -22.55
CA ASP A 122 11.07 -8.89 -22.02
C ASP A 122 10.58 -9.99 -21.06
N LYS A 123 9.47 -10.63 -21.36
CA LYS A 123 8.97 -11.71 -20.50
C LYS A 123 9.91 -12.92 -20.49
N PRO A 124 10.09 -13.58 -19.34
CA PRO A 124 10.90 -14.80 -19.27
C PRO A 124 10.26 -15.94 -20.07
N PHE A 125 11.11 -16.85 -20.57
CA PHE A 125 10.68 -18.05 -21.32
C PHE A 125 9.99 -19.06 -20.39
N ILE A 126 8.80 -18.71 -19.93
CA ILE A 126 7.96 -19.52 -19.07
C ILE A 126 6.50 -19.30 -19.46
N ASP A 127 5.70 -20.35 -19.40
CA ASP A 127 4.26 -20.25 -19.64
C ASP A 127 3.57 -19.36 -18.59
N ALA A 128 2.57 -18.60 -19.03
CA ALA A 128 1.80 -17.69 -18.17
C ALA A 128 1.12 -18.43 -17.00
N GLY A 129 0.68 -19.67 -17.21
CA GLY A 129 0.10 -20.52 -16.17
C GLY A 129 1.13 -20.90 -15.10
N GLN A 130 2.33 -21.29 -15.52
CA GLN A 130 3.45 -21.59 -14.62
C GLN A 130 3.88 -20.34 -13.85
N PHE A 131 3.99 -19.19 -14.54
CA PHE A 131 4.31 -17.92 -13.88
C PHE A 131 3.28 -17.54 -12.79
N LYS A 132 1.98 -17.63 -13.12
CA LYS A 132 0.89 -17.39 -12.15
C LYS A 132 0.96 -18.35 -10.95
N LYS A 133 1.30 -19.63 -11.20
CA LYS A 133 1.46 -20.64 -10.16
C LYS A 133 2.62 -20.29 -9.21
N ILE A 134 3.78 -19.91 -9.75
CA ILE A 134 4.96 -19.50 -8.95
C ILE A 134 4.61 -18.29 -8.09
N VAL A 135 3.98 -17.26 -8.66
CA VAL A 135 3.53 -16.07 -7.92
C VAL A 135 2.55 -16.44 -6.80
N SER A 136 1.63 -17.35 -7.05
CA SER A 136 0.66 -17.82 -6.05
C SER A 136 1.35 -18.59 -4.92
N LEU A 137 2.31 -19.45 -5.24
CA LEU A 137 3.11 -20.18 -4.25
C LEU A 137 3.92 -19.22 -3.39
N LEU A 138 4.59 -18.23 -4.00
CA LEU A 138 5.34 -17.24 -3.24
C LEU A 138 4.44 -16.41 -2.30
N LYS A 139 3.22 -16.05 -2.73
CA LYS A 139 2.24 -15.38 -1.87
C LYS A 139 1.82 -16.24 -0.67
N ALA A 140 1.62 -17.54 -0.89
CA ALA A 140 1.19 -18.46 0.15
C ALA A 140 2.33 -18.83 1.11
N LYS A 141 3.50 -19.18 0.58
CA LYS A 141 4.65 -19.69 1.33
C LYS A 141 5.59 -18.60 1.83
N LYS A 142 5.53 -17.37 1.28
CA LYS A 142 6.40 -16.22 1.57
C LYS A 142 7.85 -16.36 1.07
N ASN A 143 8.27 -17.52 0.66
CA ASN A 143 9.56 -17.81 0.06
C ASN A 143 9.43 -18.88 -1.03
N ILE A 144 10.35 -18.87 -1.97
CA ILE A 144 10.52 -19.93 -3.00
C ILE A 144 12.01 -20.07 -3.32
N ILE A 145 12.39 -21.24 -3.78
CA ILE A 145 13.72 -21.52 -4.34
C ILE A 145 13.56 -21.74 -5.83
N LEU A 146 14.35 -21.03 -6.64
CA LEU A 146 14.43 -21.20 -8.08
C LEU A 146 15.72 -21.96 -8.41
N GLU A 147 15.59 -23.21 -8.81
CA GLU A 147 16.72 -24.07 -9.19
C GLU A 147 16.83 -24.18 -10.71
N GLY A 148 18.04 -24.42 -11.19
CA GLY A 148 18.32 -24.61 -12.61
C GLY A 148 19.78 -24.32 -12.95
N ALA A 149 20.22 -24.71 -14.16
CA ALA A 149 21.57 -24.49 -14.65
C ALA A 149 21.98 -22.97 -14.62
N PRO A 150 23.28 -22.66 -14.55
CA PRO A 150 23.75 -21.30 -14.75
C PRO A 150 23.27 -20.71 -16.09
N GLY A 151 22.94 -19.43 -16.13
CA GLY A 151 22.54 -18.73 -17.36
C GLY A 151 21.08 -18.91 -17.80
N VAL A 152 20.27 -19.78 -17.18
CA VAL A 152 18.85 -19.98 -17.58
C VAL A 152 17.89 -18.85 -17.16
N GLY A 153 18.38 -17.71 -16.69
CA GLY A 153 17.55 -16.54 -16.38
C GLY A 153 16.83 -16.58 -15.03
N LYS A 154 17.29 -17.36 -14.03
CA LYS A 154 16.68 -17.42 -12.70
C LYS A 154 16.53 -16.04 -12.03
N THR A 155 17.58 -15.25 -12.03
CA THR A 155 17.59 -13.88 -11.46
C THR A 155 16.64 -12.95 -12.20
N PHE A 156 16.59 -13.07 -13.53
CA PHE A 156 15.67 -12.35 -14.37
C PHE A 156 14.21 -12.71 -14.06
N LEU A 157 13.90 -14.00 -13.95
CA LEU A 157 12.58 -14.48 -13.56
C LEU A 157 12.20 -13.99 -12.15
N ALA A 158 13.13 -14.04 -11.19
CA ALA A 158 12.90 -13.56 -9.82
C ALA A 158 12.50 -12.07 -9.81
N ARG A 159 13.18 -11.23 -10.61
CA ARG A 159 12.84 -9.80 -10.76
C ARG A 159 11.44 -9.60 -11.35
N LYS A 160 11.07 -10.35 -12.39
CA LYS A 160 9.73 -10.28 -12.98
C LYS A 160 8.62 -10.76 -12.03
N ILE A 161 8.90 -11.77 -11.21
CA ILE A 161 8.01 -12.20 -10.11
C ILE A 161 7.84 -11.07 -9.09
N ALA A 162 8.93 -10.39 -8.72
CA ALA A 162 8.88 -9.26 -7.81
C ALA A 162 8.02 -8.11 -8.37
N TYR A 163 8.19 -7.73 -9.64
CA TYR A 163 7.32 -6.74 -10.29
C TYR A 163 5.85 -7.16 -10.27
N GLN A 164 5.55 -8.45 -10.48
CA GLN A 164 4.19 -8.97 -10.42
C GLN A 164 3.60 -8.89 -9.01
N LEU A 165 4.42 -9.02 -7.96
CA LEU A 165 4.00 -8.88 -6.56
C LEU A 165 3.79 -7.41 -6.18
N ILE A 166 4.75 -6.54 -6.54
CA ILE A 166 4.71 -5.08 -6.32
C ILE A 166 3.57 -4.48 -7.12
N GLY A 167 3.39 -4.93 -8.35
CA GLY A 167 2.33 -4.46 -9.22
C GLY A 167 2.75 -3.55 -10.34
N PHE A 168 3.97 -3.07 -10.33
CA PHE A 168 4.56 -2.19 -11.35
C PHE A 168 6.07 -2.42 -11.41
N VAL A 169 6.69 -1.90 -12.48
CA VAL A 169 8.15 -1.97 -12.65
C VAL A 169 8.80 -0.92 -11.74
N LYS A 170 9.46 -1.37 -10.67
CA LYS A 170 10.19 -0.50 -9.74
C LYS A 170 11.31 -1.27 -9.04
N ASP A 171 12.54 -1.05 -9.49
CA ASP A 171 13.72 -1.72 -8.93
C ASP A 171 14.04 -1.28 -7.49
N GLU A 172 13.73 -0.03 -7.14
CA GLU A 172 13.95 0.51 -5.78
C GLU A 172 13.24 -0.28 -4.66
N ASN A 173 12.20 -1.05 -4.99
CA ASN A 173 11.46 -1.87 -4.06
C ASN A 173 11.95 -3.34 -4.04
N ILE A 174 13.05 -3.62 -4.72
CA ILE A 174 13.63 -4.96 -4.84
C ILE A 174 15.07 -4.89 -4.34
N GLU A 175 15.34 -5.52 -3.23
CA GLU A 175 16.68 -5.71 -2.75
C GLU A 175 17.22 -7.05 -3.26
N MET A 176 18.39 -7.02 -3.90
CA MET A 176 19.05 -8.20 -4.40
C MET A 176 20.38 -8.40 -3.68
N VAL A 177 20.47 -9.50 -2.97
CA VAL A 177 21.65 -9.87 -2.18
C VAL A 177 22.32 -11.07 -2.81
N GLN A 178 23.61 -11.00 -3.02
CA GLN A 178 24.42 -12.11 -3.49
C GLN A 178 25.29 -12.62 -2.34
N PHE A 179 25.04 -13.86 -1.90
CA PHE A 179 25.87 -14.50 -0.90
C PHE A 179 27.21 -14.93 -1.50
N HIS A 180 28.29 -14.58 -0.84
CA HIS A 180 29.66 -14.98 -1.16
C HIS A 180 30.41 -15.32 0.14
N GLN A 181 31.61 -15.90 0.03
CA GLN A 181 32.35 -16.40 1.20
C GLN A 181 32.63 -15.34 2.30
N SER A 182 32.71 -14.06 1.90
CA SER A 182 32.93 -12.94 2.85
C SER A 182 31.64 -12.31 3.37
N TYR A 183 30.47 -12.83 3.00
CA TYR A 183 29.18 -12.29 3.44
C TYR A 183 28.83 -12.89 4.79
N SER A 184 28.84 -12.03 5.84
CA SER A 184 28.56 -12.49 7.19
C SER A 184 27.06 -12.54 7.50
N TYR A 185 26.71 -13.23 8.57
CA TYR A 185 25.33 -13.25 9.06
C TYR A 185 24.85 -11.85 9.45
N GLU A 186 25.74 -11.03 10.00
CA GLU A 186 25.48 -9.64 10.42
C GLU A 186 25.20 -8.72 9.22
N ASP A 187 25.76 -9.01 8.05
CA ASP A 187 25.48 -8.26 6.82
C ASP A 187 24.10 -8.57 6.28
N PHE A 188 23.57 -9.77 6.51
CA PHE A 188 22.26 -10.19 6.08
C PHE A 188 21.13 -9.87 7.06
N VAL A 189 21.36 -10.12 8.32
CA VAL A 189 20.45 -9.78 9.40
C VAL A 189 21.08 -8.60 10.13
N GLN A 190 20.50 -7.41 10.04
CA GLN A 190 21.00 -6.25 10.80
C GLN A 190 21.16 -6.63 12.26
N GLY A 191 22.36 -7.05 12.62
CA GLY A 191 22.77 -7.25 14.00
C GLY A 191 22.71 -5.92 14.74
N ILE A 192 22.31 -5.96 15.98
CA ILE A 192 22.45 -4.81 16.90
C ILE A 192 23.93 -4.47 16.93
N ARG A 193 24.31 -3.32 16.40
CA ARG A 193 25.63 -2.70 16.54
C ARG A 193 25.62 -1.84 17.78
#